data_192f1b504df38ee20bf5530262660201
#
_entry.id   192f1b504df38ee20bf5530262660201
#
_cell.length_a   1.000
_cell.length_b   1.000
_cell.length_c   1.000
_cell.angle_alpha   90.00
_cell.angle_beta   90.00
_cell.angle_gamma   90.00
#
_symmetry.space_group_name_H-M   'P 1'
#
loop_
_entity.id
_entity.type
_entity.pdbx_description
1 polymer ?
#
loop_
_entity_poly.entity_id
_entity_poly.type
_entity_poly.pdbx_seq_one_letter_code
_entity_poly.pdbx_strand_id
1 'polypeptide(L)'
;GIASNVIKQLFDIYPNTIEWWLSTIKQEEKNCHLYEKCGFVRTGDEIVVNENMTLVFYVKSYIEVRRFKEEDAKEVRNLIVRNFLEVNSKDYGISAMEKLAKVYDVEKVLDVASYAHMYVFEFDGKIIGTGSISSFWGSETESILLSIFVLPEFHGKGVGRKIINTLETDEFYVRASRIEIPASITATEFYRKFGYDYKNGVKEFDNEHHYRLEKFKEAGLK
;
A
#
# COMPACT_ATOMS: atom_id res chain seq x y z
N GLY A 1 22.61 24.40 -8.78
CA GLY A 1 23.29 24.86 -7.55
C GLY A 1 23.89 23.70 -6.75
N ILE A 2 24.70 23.96 -5.75
CA ILE A 2 25.41 22.92 -4.96
C ILE A 2 24.43 21.94 -4.36
N ALA A 3 23.36 22.39 -3.72
CA ALA A 3 22.37 21.53 -3.07
C ALA A 3 21.68 20.58 -4.06
N SER A 4 21.29 21.04 -5.25
CA SER A 4 20.71 20.17 -6.29
C SER A 4 21.70 19.10 -6.77
N ASN A 5 22.99 19.42 -6.84
CA ASN A 5 24.02 18.45 -7.24
C ASN A 5 24.24 17.40 -6.16
N VAL A 6 24.24 17.79 -4.87
CA VAL A 6 24.34 16.84 -3.75
C VAL A 6 23.16 15.85 -3.77
N ILE A 7 21.93 16.35 -3.96
CA ILE A 7 20.73 15.49 -4.04
C ILE A 7 20.85 14.50 -5.22
N LYS A 8 21.31 14.95 -6.39
CA LYS A 8 21.52 14.06 -7.55
C LYS A 8 22.59 13.01 -7.26
N GLN A 9 23.72 13.40 -6.66
CA GLN A 9 24.76 12.44 -6.28
C GLN A 9 24.25 11.39 -5.28
N LEU A 10 23.35 11.75 -4.35
CA LEU A 10 22.71 10.77 -3.47
C LEU A 10 21.90 9.74 -4.26
N PHE A 11 21.18 10.15 -5.30
CA PHE A 11 20.44 9.20 -6.15
C PHE A 11 21.39 8.25 -6.88
N ASP A 12 22.52 8.75 -7.36
CA ASP A 12 23.55 7.93 -8.04
C ASP A 12 24.25 6.95 -7.09
N ILE A 13 24.49 7.37 -5.83
CA ILE A 13 25.12 6.51 -4.80
C ILE A 13 24.18 5.39 -4.36
N TYR A 14 22.84 5.62 -4.35
CA TYR A 14 21.84 4.67 -3.91
C TYR A 14 20.83 4.33 -5.01
N PRO A 15 21.26 3.72 -6.13
CA PRO A 15 20.40 3.51 -7.31
C PRO A 15 19.23 2.55 -7.08
N ASN A 16 19.33 1.68 -6.05
CA ASN A 16 18.29 0.72 -5.70
C ASN A 16 17.24 1.26 -4.70
N THR A 17 17.32 2.56 -4.38
CA THR A 17 16.33 3.19 -3.49
C THR A 17 15.06 3.46 -4.28
N ILE A 18 13.95 2.87 -3.84
CA ILE A 18 12.66 2.97 -4.52
C ILE A 18 11.85 4.20 -4.11
N GLU A 19 12.11 4.74 -2.92
CA GLU A 19 11.49 5.97 -2.41
C GLU A 19 12.46 6.80 -1.57
N TRP A 20 12.39 8.11 -1.75
CA TRP A 20 13.08 9.10 -0.93
C TRP A 20 12.07 9.96 -0.20
N TRP A 21 12.30 10.17 1.08
CA TRP A 21 11.44 11.00 1.91
C TRP A 21 12.27 12.12 2.54
N LEU A 22 11.66 13.27 2.63
CA LEU A 22 12.24 14.41 3.37
C LEU A 22 11.12 15.27 3.96
N SER A 23 11.49 16.08 4.95
CA SER A 23 10.66 17.19 5.42
C SER A 23 11.43 18.48 5.36
N THR A 24 10.71 19.60 5.23
CA THR A 24 11.27 20.94 5.26
C THR A 24 10.27 21.90 5.88
N ILE A 25 10.75 23.10 6.19
CA ILE A 25 9.90 24.17 6.71
C ILE A 25 9.12 24.79 5.55
N LYS A 26 7.77 24.87 5.68
CA LYS A 26 6.84 25.41 4.67
C LYS A 26 7.23 26.84 4.26
N GLN A 27 7.63 27.66 5.23
CA GLN A 27 8.00 29.07 5.04
C GLN A 27 9.35 29.24 4.32
N GLU A 28 10.15 28.17 4.21
CA GLU A 28 11.41 28.18 3.46
C GLU A 28 11.16 27.84 1.97
N GLU A 29 10.51 28.74 1.24
CA GLU A 29 10.08 28.55 -0.15
C GLU A 29 11.21 28.10 -1.09
N LYS A 30 12.44 28.58 -0.84
CA LYS A 30 13.63 28.19 -1.63
C LYS A 30 13.92 26.70 -1.50
N ASN A 31 13.73 26.13 -0.31
CA ASN A 31 13.93 24.70 -0.07
C ASN A 31 12.79 23.90 -0.70
N CYS A 32 11.54 24.34 -0.55
CA CYS A 32 10.38 23.71 -1.19
C CYS A 32 10.61 23.62 -2.71
N HIS A 33 10.93 24.75 -3.35
CA HIS A 33 11.22 24.80 -4.80
C HIS A 33 12.44 23.94 -5.20
N LEU A 34 13.49 23.87 -4.37
CA LEU A 34 14.66 23.02 -4.61
C LEU A 34 14.25 21.55 -4.71
N TYR A 35 13.46 21.06 -3.76
CA TYR A 35 13.04 19.66 -3.73
C TYR A 35 12.10 19.33 -4.87
N GLU A 36 11.14 20.20 -5.17
CA GLU A 36 10.25 20.05 -6.34
C GLU A 36 11.04 19.98 -7.65
N LYS A 37 12.05 20.82 -7.82
CA LYS A 37 12.95 20.79 -8.97
C LYS A 37 13.79 19.51 -9.04
N CYS A 38 14.04 18.82 -7.92
CA CYS A 38 14.70 17.52 -7.86
C CYS A 38 13.74 16.36 -8.07
N GLY A 39 12.46 16.63 -8.35
CA GLY A 39 11.43 15.64 -8.65
C GLY A 39 10.74 15.06 -7.40
N PHE A 40 10.83 15.74 -6.27
CA PHE A 40 10.01 15.41 -5.11
C PHE A 40 8.61 16.00 -5.25
N VAL A 41 7.61 15.29 -4.75
CA VAL A 41 6.21 15.70 -4.73
C VAL A 41 5.77 15.86 -3.28
N ARG A 42 5.02 16.91 -2.98
CA ARG A 42 4.48 17.17 -1.65
C ARG A 42 3.42 16.12 -1.30
N THR A 43 3.46 15.57 -0.08
CA THR A 43 2.51 14.52 0.34
C THR A 43 1.14 15.08 0.73
N GLY A 44 1.07 16.36 1.06
CA GLY A 44 -0.13 16.99 1.62
C GLY A 44 -0.13 17.04 3.15
N ASP A 45 0.68 16.23 3.82
CA ASP A 45 0.80 16.26 5.27
C ASP A 45 1.51 17.51 5.76
N GLU A 46 1.02 18.09 6.85
CA GLU A 46 1.63 19.25 7.51
C GLU A 46 1.63 19.08 9.02
N ILE A 47 2.72 19.51 9.67
CA ILE A 47 2.81 19.56 11.13
C ILE A 47 3.12 21.00 11.54
N VAL A 48 2.20 21.65 12.22
CA VAL A 48 2.42 22.97 12.83
C VAL A 48 3.24 22.77 14.10
N VAL A 49 4.49 23.24 14.07
CA VAL A 49 5.40 23.16 15.22
C VAL A 49 5.22 24.37 16.14
N ASN A 50 5.07 25.56 15.57
CA ASN A 50 4.76 26.82 16.25
C ASN A 50 4.24 27.86 15.24
N GLU A 51 3.98 29.09 15.70
CA GLU A 51 3.41 30.17 14.88
C GLU A 51 4.23 30.52 13.62
N ASN A 52 5.53 30.26 13.65
CA ASN A 52 6.47 30.59 12.56
C ASN A 52 7.02 29.38 11.83
N MET A 53 6.65 28.16 12.22
CA MET A 53 7.24 26.94 11.65
C MET A 53 6.18 25.84 11.43
N THR A 54 5.94 25.54 10.18
CA THR A 54 5.15 24.37 9.74
C THR A 54 6.06 23.44 8.94
N LEU A 55 6.13 22.18 9.30
CA LEU A 55 6.81 21.16 8.51
C LEU A 55 5.88 20.66 7.40
N VAL A 56 6.46 20.48 6.24
CA VAL A 56 5.84 19.87 5.07
C VAL A 56 6.70 18.70 4.61
N PHE A 57 6.04 17.67 4.09
CA PHE A 57 6.68 16.42 3.72
C PHE A 57 6.66 16.21 2.21
N TYR A 58 7.73 15.64 1.72
CA TYR A 58 7.94 15.37 0.31
C TYR A 58 8.37 13.94 0.09
N VAL A 59 7.93 13.35 -1.01
CA VAL A 59 8.31 12.02 -1.47
C VAL A 59 8.77 12.08 -2.92
N LYS A 60 9.82 11.33 -3.24
CA LYS A 60 10.17 10.97 -4.61
C LYS A 60 10.14 9.46 -4.72
N SER A 61 9.17 8.94 -5.45
CA SER A 61 8.94 7.51 -5.64
C SER A 61 9.26 7.11 -7.07
N TYR A 62 9.92 5.98 -7.23
CA TYR A 62 10.14 5.32 -8.52
C TYR A 62 9.17 4.13 -8.71
N ILE A 63 8.21 3.97 -7.80
CA ILE A 63 7.15 2.98 -7.92
C ILE A 63 6.09 3.52 -8.88
N GLU A 64 5.94 2.86 -10.01
CA GLU A 64 4.85 3.10 -10.94
C GLU A 64 3.61 2.34 -10.49
N VAL A 65 2.45 2.98 -10.60
CA VAL A 65 1.17 2.41 -10.19
C VAL A 65 0.20 2.44 -11.36
N ARG A 66 -0.39 1.31 -11.66
CA ARG A 66 -1.43 1.21 -12.69
C ARG A 66 -2.48 0.15 -12.34
N ARG A 67 -3.57 0.19 -13.07
CA ARG A 67 -4.56 -0.88 -13.03
C ARG A 67 -3.96 -2.18 -13.57
N PHE A 68 -4.34 -3.28 -12.92
CA PHE A 68 -4.05 -4.63 -13.36
C PHE A 68 -4.58 -4.85 -14.79
N LYS A 69 -3.88 -5.66 -15.56
CA LYS A 69 -4.29 -6.20 -16.84
C LYS A 69 -4.17 -7.72 -16.82
N GLU A 70 -4.93 -8.40 -17.68
CA GLU A 70 -4.96 -9.86 -17.73
C GLU A 70 -3.56 -10.48 -17.93
N GLU A 71 -2.69 -9.82 -18.69
CA GLU A 71 -1.30 -10.22 -18.93
C GLU A 71 -0.43 -10.27 -17.66
N ASP A 72 -0.81 -9.52 -16.60
CA ASP A 72 -0.11 -9.48 -15.31
C ASP A 72 -0.42 -10.72 -14.43
N ALA A 73 -1.47 -11.45 -14.74
CA ALA A 73 -2.04 -12.45 -13.84
C ALA A 73 -1.04 -13.51 -13.39
N LYS A 74 -0.15 -13.93 -14.30
CA LYS A 74 0.90 -14.90 -13.97
C LYS A 74 1.93 -14.34 -12.99
N GLU A 75 2.36 -13.08 -13.19
CA GLU A 75 3.34 -12.43 -12.33
C GLU A 75 2.75 -12.13 -10.95
N VAL A 76 1.53 -11.60 -10.91
CA VAL A 76 0.76 -11.36 -9.67
C VAL A 76 0.55 -12.67 -8.89
N ARG A 77 0.14 -13.74 -9.58
CA ARG A 77 0.02 -15.07 -8.96
C ARG A 77 1.33 -15.51 -8.32
N ASN A 78 2.45 -15.37 -9.01
CA ASN A 78 3.76 -15.78 -8.50
C ASN A 78 4.18 -14.93 -7.29
N LEU A 79 3.90 -13.63 -7.30
CA LEU A 79 4.13 -12.73 -6.18
C LEU A 79 3.32 -13.17 -4.94
N ILE A 80 2.03 -13.49 -5.11
CA ILE A 80 1.15 -13.94 -4.03
C ILE A 80 1.63 -15.27 -3.45
N VAL A 81 1.94 -16.23 -4.30
CA VAL A 81 2.43 -17.55 -3.87
C VAL A 81 3.76 -17.44 -3.12
N ARG A 82 4.68 -16.58 -3.54
CA ARG A 82 5.88 -16.31 -2.77
C ARG A 82 5.57 -15.79 -1.37
N ASN A 83 4.60 -14.91 -1.23
CA ASN A 83 4.16 -14.44 0.09
C ASN A 83 3.57 -15.57 0.95
N PHE A 84 2.78 -16.47 0.38
CA PHE A 84 2.31 -17.65 1.12
C PHE A 84 3.47 -18.45 1.69
N LEU A 85 4.49 -18.74 0.88
CA LEU A 85 5.60 -19.62 1.25
C LEU A 85 6.67 -18.93 2.13
N GLU A 86 6.99 -17.67 1.87
CA GLU A 86 8.11 -16.97 2.50
C GLU A 86 7.67 -16.09 3.70
N VAL A 87 6.41 -15.65 3.72
CA VAL A 87 5.89 -14.73 4.74
C VAL A 87 4.82 -15.42 5.60
N ASN A 88 3.70 -15.79 4.99
CA ASN A 88 2.54 -16.31 5.71
C ASN A 88 2.77 -17.71 6.31
N SER A 89 3.73 -18.46 5.78
CA SER A 89 4.15 -19.74 6.37
C SER A 89 4.64 -19.63 7.82
N LYS A 90 5.09 -18.45 8.23
CA LYS A 90 5.49 -18.17 9.63
C LYS A 90 4.30 -18.08 10.58
N ASP A 91 3.14 -17.65 10.05
CA ASP A 91 1.90 -17.50 10.81
C ASP A 91 1.07 -18.78 10.81
N TYR A 92 0.98 -19.45 9.64
CA TYR A 92 0.03 -20.54 9.38
C TYR A 92 0.67 -21.92 9.20
N GLY A 93 2.02 -21.96 9.22
CA GLY A 93 2.80 -23.17 8.97
C GLY A 93 3.02 -23.48 7.49
N ILE A 94 4.21 -24.03 7.19
CA ILE A 94 4.64 -24.26 5.79
C ILE A 94 3.71 -25.22 5.05
N SER A 95 3.27 -26.32 5.69
CA SER A 95 2.42 -27.32 5.05
C SER A 95 1.06 -26.78 4.60
N ALA A 96 0.46 -25.86 5.39
CA ALA A 96 -0.79 -25.22 5.02
C ALA A 96 -0.58 -24.28 3.82
N MET A 97 0.48 -23.49 3.84
CA MET A 97 0.80 -22.55 2.77
C MET A 97 1.23 -23.25 1.48
N GLU A 98 1.93 -24.37 1.55
CA GLU A 98 2.21 -25.21 0.36
C GLU A 98 0.94 -25.77 -0.29
N LYS A 99 -0.03 -26.21 0.52
CA LYS A 99 -1.33 -26.65 -0.01
C LYS A 99 -2.06 -25.52 -0.69
N LEU A 100 -2.12 -24.34 -0.05
CA LEU A 100 -2.75 -23.16 -0.62
C LEU A 100 -2.04 -22.72 -1.92
N ALA A 101 -0.72 -22.69 -1.95
CA ALA A 101 0.09 -22.33 -3.12
C ALA A 101 -0.16 -23.26 -4.33
N LYS A 102 -0.45 -24.55 -4.11
CA LYS A 102 -0.76 -25.51 -5.17
C LYS A 102 -2.10 -25.25 -5.85
N VAL A 103 -3.07 -24.75 -5.10
CA VAL A 103 -4.43 -24.49 -5.62
C VAL A 103 -4.66 -23.03 -6.00
N TYR A 104 -3.72 -22.15 -5.66
CA TYR A 104 -3.78 -20.75 -6.03
C TYR A 104 -3.17 -20.56 -7.42
N ASP A 105 -4.00 -20.57 -8.42
CA ASP A 105 -3.65 -20.48 -9.85
C ASP A 105 -3.91 -19.07 -10.42
N VAL A 106 -3.69 -18.91 -11.71
CA VAL A 106 -3.94 -17.67 -12.44
C VAL A 106 -5.43 -17.31 -12.46
N GLU A 107 -6.30 -18.31 -12.52
CA GLU A 107 -7.77 -18.13 -12.53
C GLU A 107 -8.25 -17.44 -11.26
N LYS A 108 -7.64 -17.72 -10.11
CA LYS A 108 -7.95 -17.02 -8.83
C LYS A 108 -7.63 -15.54 -8.88
N VAL A 109 -6.54 -15.15 -9.57
CA VAL A 109 -6.18 -13.73 -9.75
C VAL A 109 -7.18 -13.05 -10.67
N LEU A 110 -7.52 -13.69 -11.79
CA LEU A 110 -8.48 -13.18 -12.77
C LEU A 110 -9.88 -13.07 -12.17
N ASP A 111 -10.29 -14.05 -11.36
CA ASP A 111 -11.56 -14.01 -10.64
C ASP A 111 -11.66 -12.76 -9.75
N VAL A 112 -10.65 -12.50 -8.90
CA VAL A 112 -10.62 -11.28 -8.08
C VAL A 112 -10.64 -10.01 -8.95
N ALA A 113 -9.86 -9.97 -10.02
CA ALA A 113 -9.80 -8.82 -10.91
C ALA A 113 -11.10 -8.57 -11.69
N SER A 114 -11.97 -9.58 -11.81
CA SER A 114 -13.26 -9.46 -12.51
C SER A 114 -14.28 -8.60 -11.75
N TYR A 115 -14.20 -8.54 -10.42
CA TYR A 115 -15.13 -7.79 -9.57
C TYR A 115 -14.48 -6.71 -8.71
N ALA A 116 -13.15 -6.71 -8.61
CA ALA A 116 -12.39 -5.75 -7.81
C ALA A 116 -11.54 -4.83 -8.69
N HIS A 117 -11.33 -3.63 -8.24
CA HIS A 117 -10.31 -2.75 -8.78
C HIS A 117 -8.94 -3.21 -8.29
N MET A 118 -8.24 -3.99 -9.11
CA MET A 118 -6.89 -4.47 -8.80
C MET A 118 -5.85 -3.51 -9.39
N TYR A 119 -4.82 -3.23 -8.60
CA TYR A 119 -3.67 -2.40 -8.95
C TYR A 119 -2.39 -3.22 -8.85
N VAL A 120 -1.44 -2.92 -9.72
CA VAL A 120 -0.07 -3.41 -9.67
C VAL A 120 0.89 -2.26 -9.44
N PHE A 121 1.96 -2.56 -8.72
CA PHE A 121 2.99 -1.63 -8.31
C PHE A 121 4.30 -2.12 -8.90
N GLU A 122 4.90 -1.33 -9.77
CA GLU A 122 6.07 -1.71 -10.56
C GLU A 122 7.29 -0.89 -10.15
N PHE A 123 8.42 -1.53 -10.18
CA PHE A 123 9.73 -0.91 -10.06
C PHE A 123 10.68 -1.59 -11.04
N ASP A 124 11.33 -0.81 -11.88
CA ASP A 124 12.25 -1.30 -12.93
C ASP A 124 11.62 -2.40 -13.81
N GLY A 125 10.37 -2.18 -14.23
CA GLY A 125 9.62 -3.08 -15.11
C GLY A 125 9.18 -4.41 -14.47
N LYS A 126 9.32 -4.56 -13.15
CA LYS A 126 8.91 -5.75 -12.39
C LYS A 126 7.75 -5.41 -11.45
N ILE A 127 6.73 -6.25 -11.39
CA ILE A 127 5.65 -6.12 -10.40
C ILE A 127 6.19 -6.50 -9.02
N ILE A 128 6.24 -5.52 -8.11
CA ILE A 128 6.76 -5.68 -6.75
C ILE A 128 5.66 -5.70 -5.69
N GLY A 129 4.43 -5.36 -6.07
CA GLY A 129 3.28 -5.36 -5.19
C GLY A 129 1.96 -5.41 -5.94
N THR A 130 0.91 -5.82 -5.25
CA THR A 130 -0.48 -5.79 -5.72
C THR A 130 -1.41 -5.42 -4.59
N GLY A 131 -2.58 -4.88 -4.91
CA GLY A 131 -3.65 -4.60 -3.98
C GLY A 131 -4.95 -4.38 -4.71
N SER A 132 -6.05 -4.77 -4.09
CA SER A 132 -7.38 -4.69 -4.69
C SER A 132 -8.39 -4.09 -3.72
N ILE A 133 -9.40 -3.45 -4.28
CA ILE A 133 -10.57 -2.95 -3.56
C ILE A 133 -11.84 -3.28 -4.32
N SER A 134 -12.88 -3.62 -3.58
CA SER A 134 -14.22 -3.92 -4.14
C SER A 134 -15.30 -3.42 -3.20
N SER A 135 -16.55 -3.43 -3.67
CA SER A 135 -17.70 -3.28 -2.77
C SER A 135 -17.78 -4.49 -1.83
N PHE A 136 -18.14 -4.26 -0.58
CA PHE A 136 -18.38 -5.34 0.38
C PHE A 136 -19.72 -5.99 0.07
N TRP A 137 -19.69 -7.20 -0.52
CA TRP A 137 -20.88 -7.96 -0.92
C TRP A 137 -21.94 -7.16 -1.70
N GLY A 138 -21.49 -6.27 -2.60
CA GLY A 138 -22.38 -5.42 -3.41
C GLY A 138 -22.93 -4.19 -2.70
N SER A 139 -22.48 -3.90 -1.47
CA SER A 139 -22.87 -2.69 -0.72
C SER A 139 -22.44 -1.41 -1.44
N GLU A 140 -23.28 -0.39 -1.42
CA GLU A 140 -22.97 0.94 -1.95
C GLU A 140 -22.15 1.79 -0.96
N THR A 141 -22.22 1.46 0.34
CA THR A 141 -21.62 2.24 1.43
C THR A 141 -20.49 1.54 2.17
N GLU A 142 -20.19 0.30 1.79
CA GLU A 142 -19.11 -0.47 2.40
C GLU A 142 -18.19 -1.06 1.32
N SER A 143 -16.90 -1.13 1.62
CA SER A 143 -15.88 -1.68 0.74
C SER A 143 -14.95 -2.62 1.47
N ILE A 144 -14.24 -3.44 0.70
CA ILE A 144 -13.26 -4.40 1.22
C ILE A 144 -11.95 -4.28 0.45
N LEU A 145 -10.84 -4.27 1.18
CA LEU A 145 -9.51 -4.38 0.60
C LEU A 145 -9.10 -5.85 0.54
N LEU A 146 -8.54 -6.24 -0.59
CA LEU A 146 -8.20 -7.63 -0.90
C LEU A 146 -6.83 -7.72 -1.58
N SER A 147 -6.23 -8.90 -1.58
CA SER A 147 -5.04 -9.24 -2.36
C SER A 147 -3.88 -8.24 -2.19
N ILE A 148 -3.66 -7.75 -0.97
CA ILE A 148 -2.57 -6.83 -0.66
C ILE A 148 -1.31 -7.65 -0.37
N PHE A 149 -0.39 -7.68 -1.31
CA PHE A 149 0.88 -8.40 -1.22
C PHE A 149 2.03 -7.56 -1.76
N VAL A 150 3.20 -7.72 -1.15
CA VAL A 150 4.46 -7.10 -1.56
C VAL A 150 5.51 -8.18 -1.64
N LEU A 151 6.35 -8.16 -2.66
CA LEU A 151 7.50 -9.09 -2.74
C LEU A 151 8.35 -8.99 -1.47
N PRO A 152 8.78 -10.12 -0.86
CA PRO A 152 9.49 -10.12 0.43
C PRO A 152 10.73 -9.20 0.45
N GLU A 153 11.50 -9.14 -0.64
CA GLU A 153 12.68 -8.29 -0.78
C GLU A 153 12.37 -6.78 -0.82
N PHE A 154 11.09 -6.41 -0.96
CA PHE A 154 10.61 -5.04 -0.95
C PHE A 154 9.84 -4.66 0.32
N HIS A 155 9.79 -5.57 1.31
CA HIS A 155 9.22 -5.24 2.62
C HIS A 155 10.05 -4.15 3.31
N GLY A 156 9.38 -3.29 4.08
CA GLY A 156 10.02 -2.18 4.79
C GLY A 156 10.47 -1.00 3.91
N LYS A 157 10.24 -1.06 2.59
CA LYS A 157 10.67 -0.04 1.62
C LYS A 157 9.53 0.90 1.15
N GLY A 158 8.42 0.96 1.87
CA GLY A 158 7.32 1.89 1.56
C GLY A 158 6.24 1.34 0.61
N VAL A 159 6.47 0.21 -0.10
CA VAL A 159 5.52 -0.34 -1.09
C VAL A 159 4.13 -0.56 -0.49
N GLY A 160 4.04 -1.19 0.68
CA GLY A 160 2.75 -1.42 1.36
C GLY A 160 2.00 -0.13 1.65
N ARG A 161 2.69 0.93 2.11
CA ARG A 161 2.10 2.26 2.29
C ARG A 161 1.57 2.82 0.96
N LYS A 162 2.34 2.68 -0.12
CA LYS A 162 1.93 3.12 -1.45
C LYS A 162 0.66 2.40 -1.89
N ILE A 163 0.56 1.08 -1.63
CA ILE A 163 -0.64 0.28 -1.92
C ILE A 163 -1.85 0.85 -1.17
N ILE A 164 -1.77 0.98 0.15
CA ILE A 164 -2.89 1.50 0.96
C ILE A 164 -3.31 2.89 0.48
N ASN A 165 -2.36 3.81 0.32
CA ASN A 165 -2.66 5.16 -0.16
C ASN A 165 -3.34 5.17 -1.54
N THR A 166 -2.95 4.27 -2.45
CA THR A 166 -3.59 4.15 -3.76
C THR A 166 -5.03 3.64 -3.63
N LEU A 167 -5.24 2.57 -2.84
CA LEU A 167 -6.57 2.02 -2.63
C LEU A 167 -7.50 3.01 -1.92
N GLU A 168 -6.97 3.85 -1.02
CA GLU A 168 -7.72 4.89 -0.33
C GLU A 168 -8.12 6.08 -1.22
N THR A 169 -7.60 6.15 -2.45
CA THR A 169 -8.04 7.13 -3.48
C THR A 169 -9.02 6.55 -4.50
N ASP A 170 -9.25 5.23 -4.47
CA ASP A 170 -10.16 4.56 -5.39
C ASP A 170 -11.63 4.95 -5.12
N GLU A 171 -12.48 4.91 -6.15
CA GLU A 171 -13.89 5.26 -6.05
C GLU A 171 -14.65 4.39 -5.03
N PHE A 172 -14.32 3.10 -4.95
CA PHE A 172 -14.90 2.20 -3.94
C PHE A 172 -14.57 2.65 -2.51
N TYR A 173 -13.35 3.13 -2.28
CA TYR A 173 -12.98 3.69 -0.97
C TYR A 173 -13.67 5.03 -0.73
N VAL A 174 -13.63 5.93 -1.74
CA VAL A 174 -14.14 7.31 -1.59
C VAL A 174 -15.62 7.31 -1.25
N ARG A 175 -16.43 6.43 -1.88
CA ARG A 175 -17.87 6.33 -1.62
C ARG A 175 -18.24 5.61 -0.33
N ALA A 176 -17.33 4.77 0.19
CA ALA A 176 -17.62 3.95 1.37
C ALA A 176 -17.55 4.76 2.67
N SER A 177 -18.43 4.45 3.62
CA SER A 177 -18.36 4.91 5.01
C SER A 177 -17.60 3.94 5.90
N ARG A 178 -17.55 2.65 5.51
CA ARG A 178 -16.84 1.58 6.21
C ARG A 178 -16.00 0.77 5.22
N ILE A 179 -14.77 0.48 5.61
CA ILE A 179 -13.85 -0.35 4.84
C ILE A 179 -13.38 -1.52 5.71
N GLU A 180 -13.44 -2.73 5.18
CA GLU A 180 -12.99 -3.95 5.86
C GLU A 180 -11.72 -4.50 5.21
N ILE A 181 -10.86 -5.16 6.00
CA ILE A 181 -9.67 -5.88 5.53
C ILE A 181 -9.60 -7.25 6.25
N PRO A 182 -9.55 -8.38 5.54
CA PRO A 182 -9.13 -9.65 6.10
C PRO A 182 -7.60 -9.66 6.21
N ALA A 183 -7.09 -9.48 7.42
CA ALA A 183 -5.67 -9.34 7.69
C ALA A 183 -5.05 -10.66 8.18
N SER A 184 -3.89 -11.03 7.62
CA SER A 184 -3.05 -12.08 8.22
C SER A 184 -2.50 -11.61 9.58
N ILE A 185 -2.03 -12.55 10.40
CA ILE A 185 -1.50 -12.26 11.73
C ILE A 185 -0.39 -11.20 11.64
N THR A 186 0.60 -11.44 10.77
CA THR A 186 1.75 -10.53 10.57
C THR A 186 1.35 -9.16 10.03
N ALA A 187 0.29 -9.07 9.22
CA ALA A 187 -0.12 -7.81 8.58
C ALA A 187 -0.98 -6.91 9.48
N THR A 188 -1.53 -7.43 10.58
CA THR A 188 -2.47 -6.71 11.45
C THR A 188 -1.90 -5.36 11.92
N GLU A 189 -0.70 -5.36 12.50
CA GLU A 189 -0.08 -4.14 13.03
C GLU A 189 0.31 -3.14 11.91
N PHE A 190 0.52 -3.62 10.69
CA PHE A 190 0.73 -2.75 9.55
C PHE A 190 -0.56 -1.97 9.22
N TYR A 191 -1.72 -2.63 9.13
CA TYR A 191 -2.99 -1.95 8.81
C TYR A 191 -3.45 -1.02 9.93
N ARG A 192 -3.16 -1.36 11.19
CA ARG A 192 -3.48 -0.48 12.33
C ARG A 192 -2.81 0.90 12.25
N LYS A 193 -1.63 1.00 11.62
CA LYS A 193 -0.96 2.29 11.34
C LYS A 193 -1.72 3.18 10.36
N PHE A 194 -2.69 2.63 9.63
CA PHE A 194 -3.57 3.36 8.71
C PHE A 194 -4.98 3.59 9.27
N GLY A 195 -5.15 3.37 10.57
CA GLY A 195 -6.43 3.61 11.26
C GLY A 195 -7.45 2.49 11.15
N TYR A 196 -7.04 1.30 10.68
CA TYR A 196 -7.87 0.10 10.77
C TYR A 196 -7.71 -0.51 12.16
N ASP A 197 -8.80 -1.00 12.74
CA ASP A 197 -8.75 -1.74 14.01
C ASP A 197 -9.68 -2.96 13.94
N TYR A 198 -9.61 -3.81 14.95
CA TYR A 198 -10.39 -5.05 14.98
C TYR A 198 -11.89 -4.79 14.84
N LYS A 199 -12.55 -5.55 13.97
CA LYS A 199 -13.97 -5.46 13.69
C LYS A 199 -14.77 -5.58 14.99
N ASN A 200 -15.66 -4.63 15.24
CA ASN A 200 -16.41 -4.50 16.49
C ASN A 200 -15.55 -4.46 17.76
N GLY A 201 -14.27 -4.10 17.66
CA GLY A 201 -13.32 -4.11 18.77
C GLY A 201 -12.91 -5.50 19.24
N VAL A 202 -13.22 -6.58 18.50
CA VAL A 202 -13.02 -7.97 18.91
C VAL A 202 -11.84 -8.58 18.16
N LYS A 203 -10.83 -9.04 18.92
CA LYS A 203 -9.65 -9.72 18.37
C LYS A 203 -9.88 -11.22 18.26
N GLU A 204 -10.61 -11.62 17.24
CA GLU A 204 -10.92 -13.04 16.95
C GLU A 204 -10.59 -13.38 15.50
N PHE A 205 -10.26 -14.66 15.26
CA PHE A 205 -10.09 -15.17 13.91
C PHE A 205 -11.43 -15.48 13.28
N ASP A 206 -11.52 -15.19 11.99
CA ASP A 206 -12.60 -15.73 11.17
C ASP A 206 -12.34 -17.21 10.81
N ASN A 207 -13.25 -17.82 10.03
CA ASN A 207 -13.14 -19.21 9.60
C ASN A 207 -11.93 -19.50 8.70
N GLU A 208 -11.31 -18.47 8.14
CA GLU A 208 -10.11 -18.53 7.29
C GLU A 208 -8.83 -18.17 8.07
N HIS A 209 -8.93 -18.04 9.39
CA HIS A 209 -7.85 -17.64 10.29
C HIS A 209 -7.27 -16.25 10.00
N HIS A 210 -8.09 -15.31 9.52
CA HIS A 210 -7.75 -13.90 9.41
C HIS A 210 -8.35 -13.12 10.58
N TYR A 211 -7.67 -12.05 10.98
CA TYR A 211 -8.29 -10.98 11.75
C TYR A 211 -9.09 -10.08 10.80
N ARG A 212 -10.38 -9.89 11.09
CA ARG A 212 -11.15 -8.87 10.38
C ARG A 212 -10.88 -7.52 10.99
N LEU A 213 -10.30 -6.62 10.20
CA LEU A 213 -10.09 -5.23 10.58
C LEU A 213 -11.07 -4.35 9.83
N GLU A 214 -11.44 -3.24 10.44
CA GLU A 214 -12.33 -2.25 9.82
C GLU A 214 -11.86 -0.82 10.10
N LYS A 215 -12.21 0.08 9.21
CA LYS A 215 -12.02 1.52 9.33
C LYS A 215 -13.31 2.22 8.97
N PHE A 216 -13.79 3.08 9.87
CA PHE A 216 -14.90 3.98 9.58
C PHE A 216 -14.33 5.33 9.15
N LYS A 217 -14.87 5.87 8.07
CA LYS A 217 -14.58 7.24 7.70
C LYS A 217 -15.49 8.15 8.51
N GLU A 218 -14.92 9.19 9.10
CA GLU A 218 -15.72 10.24 9.72
C GLU A 218 -16.69 10.80 8.67
N ALA A 219 -17.96 10.90 9.03
CA ALA A 219 -18.92 11.58 8.20
C ALA A 219 -18.42 13.02 8.03
N GLY A 220 -17.91 13.34 6.84
CA GLY A 220 -17.43 14.68 6.56
C GLY A 220 -18.53 15.68 6.92
N LEU A 221 -18.23 16.56 7.85
CA LEU A 221 -19.04 17.76 8.07
C LEU A 221 -19.09 18.50 6.73
N LYS A 222 -20.26 18.40 6.07
CA LYS A 222 -20.56 19.17 4.86
C LYS A 222 -20.73 20.64 5.21
#